data_bb693168d20dc931539ee1fe6bca5f56
#
_entry.id   bb693168d20dc931539ee1fe6bca5f56
#
_cell.length_a   1.000
_cell.length_b   1.000
_cell.length_c   1.000
_cell.angle_alpha   90.00
_cell.angle_beta   90.00
_cell.angle_gamma   90.00
#
_symmetry.space_group_name_H-M   'P 1'
#
loop_
_entity.id
_entity.type
_entity.pdbx_description
1 polymer ?
#
loop_
_entity_poly.entity_id
_entity_poly.type
_entity_poly.pdbx_seq_one_letter_code
_entity_poly.pdbx_strand_id
1 'polypeptide(L)'
;MRLLKLALAGVCVLGLAGTANSAEPVKIRMSWVAPVSNWASIVLEKKDLAKHLGKSYTLEPVRYQGTPPMITAIANNELEVSNLAYSSLAIAIENAGLDDIRVIADEFQDGVPGYYTQEYFVRKDSGINKVEDLKGKVVGTNAGGSAVDVAMRAMLKKHGLEANRDYTLLEAPLPTMPAVLSDKKADLIPAVLPFSFNPKLREEGKVLFKQTEALGVTQMIVWTARKSFIDKNRAAMVDFMEDMLRITRWYTDPKNHDEVAQIASKITKAPPERFGWLFTKQDTYRDPNLIPNLEALRRNVDTTRDLGFVKKKIDIKKYSDLSLVQEAAKRLK
;
A
#
# COMPACT_ATOMS: atom_id res chain seq x y z
N MET A 1 49.56 -4.25 -80.17
CA MET A 1 49.96 -4.38 -78.78
C MET A 1 48.89 -3.67 -77.95
N ARG A 2 47.94 -4.44 -77.32
CA ARG A 2 46.87 -3.95 -76.48
C ARG A 2 47.17 -4.37 -75.06
N LEU A 3 47.36 -3.42 -74.16
CA LEU A 3 47.55 -3.60 -72.74
C LEU A 3 46.17 -3.81 -72.06
N LEU A 4 46.05 -4.95 -71.42
CA LEU A 4 44.87 -5.34 -70.63
C LEU A 4 45.03 -4.76 -69.22
N LYS A 5 44.13 -3.86 -68.77
CA LYS A 5 44.07 -3.36 -67.39
C LYS A 5 43.09 -4.25 -66.62
N LEU A 6 43.60 -4.99 -65.63
CA LEU A 6 42.77 -5.67 -64.62
C LEU A 6 42.29 -4.64 -63.58
N ALA A 7 41.02 -4.47 -63.41
CA ALA A 7 40.41 -3.73 -62.31
C ALA A 7 40.06 -4.70 -61.17
N LEU A 8 40.70 -4.54 -60.02
CA LEU A 8 40.39 -5.25 -58.80
C LEU A 8 39.18 -4.55 -58.11
N ALA A 9 38.03 -5.20 -58.10
CA ALA A 9 36.86 -4.75 -57.36
C ALA A 9 36.98 -5.19 -55.90
N GLY A 10 37.28 -4.26 -54.99
CA GLY A 10 37.24 -4.49 -53.56
C GLY A 10 35.80 -4.47 -53.05
N VAL A 11 35.31 -5.59 -52.54
CA VAL A 11 34.03 -5.69 -51.87
C VAL A 11 34.22 -5.22 -50.44
N CYS A 12 33.77 -3.97 -50.11
CA CYS A 12 33.60 -3.51 -48.76
C CYS A 12 32.37 -4.14 -48.15
N VAL A 13 32.55 -5.15 -47.27
CA VAL A 13 31.51 -5.65 -46.40
C VAL A 13 31.32 -4.66 -45.27
N LEU A 14 30.35 -3.76 -45.41
CA LEU A 14 29.87 -2.90 -44.32
C LEU A 14 29.12 -3.81 -43.32
N GLY A 15 29.81 -4.16 -42.23
CA GLY A 15 29.18 -4.75 -41.05
C GLY A 15 28.18 -3.78 -40.47
N LEU A 16 26.89 -4.04 -40.67
CA LEU A 16 25.81 -3.43 -39.89
C LEU A 16 25.98 -3.90 -38.45
N ALA A 17 26.74 -3.17 -37.64
CA ALA A 17 26.64 -3.24 -36.19
C ALA A 17 25.23 -2.72 -35.82
N GLY A 18 24.27 -3.63 -35.70
CA GLY A 18 22.95 -3.33 -35.16
C GLY A 18 23.17 -2.79 -33.74
N THR A 19 23.01 -1.47 -33.57
CA THR A 19 22.84 -0.89 -32.24
C THR A 19 21.59 -1.56 -31.65
N ALA A 20 21.78 -2.47 -30.71
CA ALA A 20 20.69 -3.00 -29.89
C ALA A 20 20.07 -1.77 -29.22
N ASN A 21 18.96 -1.30 -29.76
CA ASN A 21 18.16 -0.24 -29.19
C ASN A 21 17.61 -0.84 -27.87
N SER A 22 18.31 -0.64 -26.76
CA SER A 22 17.76 -1.03 -25.47
C SER A 22 16.49 -0.19 -25.29
N ALA A 23 15.33 -0.87 -25.26
CA ALA A 23 14.06 -0.19 -25.00
C ALA A 23 14.21 0.65 -23.73
N GLU A 24 13.66 1.87 -23.74
CA GLU A 24 13.66 2.70 -22.54
C GLU A 24 13.03 1.97 -21.35
N PRO A 25 13.59 2.10 -20.14
CA PRO A 25 13.03 1.49 -18.96
C PRO A 25 11.57 1.90 -18.75
N VAL A 26 10.71 0.94 -18.42
CA VAL A 26 9.30 1.20 -18.15
C VAL A 26 9.16 2.04 -16.90
N LYS A 27 8.52 3.20 -17.01
CA LYS A 27 8.25 4.06 -15.85
C LYS A 27 7.14 3.47 -14.99
N ILE A 28 7.41 3.27 -13.70
CA ILE A 28 6.44 2.81 -12.69
C ILE A 28 6.29 3.91 -11.64
N ARG A 29 5.14 4.59 -11.64
CA ARG A 29 4.73 5.47 -10.55
C ARG A 29 3.99 4.62 -9.53
N MET A 30 4.54 4.56 -8.30
CA MET A 30 4.00 3.73 -7.23
C MET A 30 3.53 4.61 -6.07
N SER A 31 2.27 4.47 -5.68
CA SER A 31 1.68 5.28 -4.62
C SER A 31 2.10 4.85 -3.21
N TRP A 32 1.97 5.78 -2.24
CA TRP A 32 2.10 5.51 -0.82
C TRP A 32 1.34 6.56 0.02
N VAL A 33 1.04 6.23 1.28
CA VAL A 33 0.30 7.10 2.23
C VAL A 33 1.13 7.39 3.48
N ALA A 34 1.52 6.35 4.21
CA ALA A 34 2.23 6.46 5.48
C ALA A 34 3.73 6.19 5.30
N PRO A 35 4.61 7.10 5.76
CA PRO A 35 6.06 6.90 5.65
C PRO A 35 6.47 5.63 6.40
N VAL A 36 7.47 4.96 5.90
CA VAL A 36 8.07 3.69 6.35
C VAL A 36 7.09 2.50 6.45
N SER A 37 5.79 2.75 6.57
CA SER A 37 4.76 1.71 6.60
C SER A 37 4.38 1.21 5.20
N ASN A 38 4.47 2.07 4.18
CA ASN A 38 4.24 1.66 2.78
C ASN A 38 5.55 1.48 2.04
N TRP A 39 5.67 0.40 1.25
CA TRP A 39 6.92 0.01 0.58
C TRP A 39 7.48 1.10 -0.34
N ALA A 40 6.65 1.77 -1.15
CA ALA A 40 7.13 2.82 -2.06
C ALA A 40 7.83 3.99 -1.36
N SER A 41 7.59 4.19 -0.05
CA SER A 41 8.24 5.25 0.73
C SER A 41 9.67 4.90 1.19
N ILE A 42 10.07 3.61 1.09
CA ILE A 42 11.31 3.12 1.72
C ILE A 42 12.20 2.28 0.77
N VAL A 43 11.62 1.63 -0.25
CA VAL A 43 12.36 0.66 -1.09
C VAL A 43 13.57 1.26 -1.81
N LEU A 44 13.52 2.53 -2.20
CA LEU A 44 14.63 3.20 -2.90
C LEU A 44 15.85 3.47 -2.03
N GLU A 45 15.73 3.36 -0.70
CA GLU A 45 16.88 3.42 0.21
C GLU A 45 17.77 2.14 0.11
N LYS A 46 17.22 1.05 -0.44
CA LYS A 46 17.91 -0.21 -0.73
C LYS A 46 17.96 -0.51 -2.24
N LYS A 47 18.11 0.54 -3.06
CA LYS A 47 18.24 0.41 -4.52
C LYS A 47 19.42 -0.45 -4.98
N ASP A 48 20.43 -0.65 -4.15
CA ASP A 48 21.54 -1.58 -4.37
C ASP A 48 21.06 -3.05 -4.51
N LEU A 49 19.93 -3.40 -3.92
CA LEU A 49 19.28 -4.69 -4.08
C LEU A 49 18.40 -4.80 -5.32
N ALA A 50 18.02 -3.67 -5.93
CA ALA A 50 17.18 -3.60 -7.12
C ALA A 50 18.02 -3.80 -8.39
N LYS A 51 18.21 -5.05 -8.82
CA LYS A 51 19.10 -5.43 -9.95
C LYS A 51 18.61 -4.93 -11.30
N HIS A 52 17.31 -4.69 -11.44
CA HIS A 52 16.64 -4.33 -12.67
C HIS A 52 16.28 -2.84 -12.74
N LEU A 53 16.38 -2.11 -11.62
CA LEU A 53 16.11 -0.68 -11.55
C LEU A 53 17.06 0.11 -12.47
N GLY A 54 16.51 1.00 -13.29
CA GLY A 54 17.24 1.78 -14.29
C GLY A 54 17.59 0.99 -15.55
N LYS A 55 17.22 -0.29 -15.65
CA LYS A 55 17.44 -1.15 -16.83
C LYS A 55 16.12 -1.51 -17.50
N SER A 56 15.28 -2.31 -16.85
CA SER A 56 13.97 -2.69 -17.36
C SER A 56 12.84 -1.78 -16.86
N TYR A 57 13.00 -1.16 -15.70
CA TYR A 57 12.04 -0.20 -15.15
C TYR A 57 12.73 0.95 -14.39
N THR A 58 11.99 2.07 -14.22
CA THR A 58 12.28 3.13 -13.25
C THR A 58 11.15 3.20 -12.24
N LEU A 59 11.43 3.62 -11.00
CA LEU A 59 10.45 3.72 -9.93
C LEU A 59 10.34 5.16 -9.43
N GLU A 60 9.11 5.69 -9.44
CA GLU A 60 8.78 7.02 -8.91
C GLU A 60 7.73 6.88 -7.80
N PRO A 61 8.11 7.04 -6.51
CA PRO A 61 7.16 7.06 -5.40
C PRO A 61 6.29 8.32 -5.42
N VAL A 62 4.96 8.13 -5.32
CA VAL A 62 3.97 9.23 -5.31
C VAL A 62 3.14 9.19 -4.04
N ARG A 63 3.16 10.26 -3.25
CA ARG A 63 2.45 10.34 -1.98
C ARG A 63 1.00 10.78 -2.15
N TYR A 64 0.09 10.12 -1.41
CA TYR A 64 -1.33 10.47 -1.30
C TYR A 64 -1.74 10.63 0.17
N GLN A 65 -2.85 11.34 0.42
CA GLN A 65 -3.41 11.50 1.76
C GLN A 65 -4.13 10.23 2.25
N GLY A 66 -4.62 9.41 1.32
CA GLY A 66 -5.32 8.15 1.55
C GLY A 66 -5.48 7.38 0.25
N THR A 67 -6.05 6.19 0.31
CA THR A 67 -6.21 5.32 -0.86
C THR A 67 -7.37 5.74 -1.79
N PRO A 68 -8.49 6.37 -1.35
CA PRO A 68 -9.53 6.81 -2.27
C PRO A 68 -9.08 7.79 -3.37
N PRO A 69 -8.25 8.82 -3.11
CA PRO A 69 -7.75 9.71 -4.17
C PRO A 69 -6.94 9.01 -5.27
N MET A 70 -6.33 7.85 -4.96
CA MET A 70 -5.57 7.07 -5.95
C MET A 70 -6.46 6.51 -7.07
N ILE A 71 -7.76 6.30 -6.82
CA ILE A 71 -8.70 5.77 -7.81
C ILE A 71 -8.76 6.68 -9.04
N THR A 72 -8.83 7.99 -8.84
CA THR A 72 -8.81 8.97 -9.93
C THR A 72 -7.48 8.94 -10.68
N ALA A 73 -6.35 8.85 -9.96
CA ALA A 73 -5.03 8.78 -10.57
C ALA A 73 -4.85 7.49 -11.41
N ILE A 74 -5.38 6.35 -10.95
CA ILE A 74 -5.38 5.10 -11.73
C ILE A 74 -6.24 5.25 -13.00
N ALA A 75 -7.44 5.83 -12.88
CA ALA A 75 -8.33 6.04 -14.01
C ALA A 75 -7.71 6.95 -15.08
N ASN A 76 -6.94 7.94 -14.67
CA ASN A 76 -6.21 8.87 -15.54
C ASN A 76 -4.86 8.34 -16.04
N ASN A 77 -4.47 7.09 -15.72
CA ASN A 77 -3.15 6.51 -16.01
C ASN A 77 -1.99 7.35 -15.42
N GLU A 78 -2.19 7.92 -14.24
CA GLU A 78 -1.17 8.65 -13.47
C GLU A 78 -0.43 7.77 -12.47
N LEU A 79 -0.86 6.52 -12.29
CA LEU A 79 -0.24 5.47 -11.47
C LEU A 79 -0.22 4.14 -12.22
N GLU A 80 0.93 3.50 -12.24
CA GLU A 80 1.12 2.15 -12.77
C GLU A 80 0.93 1.09 -11.70
N VAL A 81 1.45 1.34 -10.48
CA VAL A 81 1.25 0.48 -9.32
C VAL A 81 0.66 1.31 -8.18
N SER A 82 -0.46 0.88 -7.65
CA SER A 82 -1.12 1.57 -6.54
C SER A 82 -1.28 0.66 -5.33
N ASN A 83 -1.07 1.22 -4.14
CA ASN A 83 -1.34 0.54 -2.88
C ASN A 83 -2.78 0.85 -2.44
N LEU A 84 -3.73 0.03 -2.84
CA LEU A 84 -5.14 0.24 -2.50
C LEU A 84 -5.53 -0.51 -1.22
N ALA A 85 -6.34 0.18 -0.41
CA ALA A 85 -7.11 -0.48 0.63
C ALA A 85 -8.15 -1.43 0.02
N TYR A 86 -8.55 -2.47 0.75
CA TYR A 86 -9.62 -3.38 0.35
C TYR A 86 -10.91 -2.64 -0.06
N SER A 87 -11.24 -1.56 0.66
CA SER A 87 -12.42 -0.73 0.40
C SER A 87 -12.25 0.11 -0.87
N SER A 88 -11.10 0.74 -1.05
CA SER A 88 -10.80 1.52 -2.25
C SER A 88 -10.71 0.65 -3.50
N LEU A 89 -10.24 -0.60 -3.37
CA LEU A 89 -10.28 -1.58 -4.46
C LEU A 89 -11.73 -1.87 -4.89
N ALA A 90 -12.63 -2.09 -3.93
CA ALA A 90 -14.05 -2.32 -4.21
C ALA A 90 -14.69 -1.11 -4.91
N ILE A 91 -14.42 0.10 -4.42
CA ILE A 91 -14.90 1.36 -4.99
C ILE A 91 -14.32 1.57 -6.41
N ALA A 92 -13.04 1.27 -6.61
CA ALA A 92 -12.40 1.38 -7.92
C ALA A 92 -13.05 0.47 -8.97
N ILE A 93 -13.35 -0.76 -8.59
CA ILE A 93 -13.99 -1.75 -9.48
C ILE A 93 -15.41 -1.34 -9.84
N GLU A 94 -16.25 -1.01 -8.86
CA GLU A 94 -17.67 -0.78 -9.11
C GLU A 94 -17.98 0.67 -9.49
N ASN A 95 -17.50 1.64 -8.72
CA ASN A 95 -17.93 3.03 -8.87
C ASN A 95 -17.10 3.78 -9.93
N ALA A 96 -15.81 3.43 -10.07
CA ALA A 96 -14.97 4.03 -11.11
C ALA A 96 -14.88 3.17 -12.39
N GLY A 97 -15.49 1.98 -12.41
CA GLY A 97 -15.52 1.12 -13.59
C GLY A 97 -14.14 0.59 -14.01
N LEU A 98 -13.21 0.43 -13.07
CA LEU A 98 -11.86 -0.08 -13.35
C LEU A 98 -11.87 -1.62 -13.45
N ASP A 99 -12.55 -2.15 -14.45
CA ASP A 99 -12.71 -3.60 -14.65
C ASP A 99 -11.42 -4.35 -14.92
N ASP A 100 -10.38 -3.66 -15.39
CA ASP A 100 -9.07 -4.23 -15.67
C ASP A 100 -8.05 -4.09 -14.53
N ILE A 101 -8.46 -3.56 -13.36
CA ILE A 101 -7.58 -3.53 -12.18
C ILE A 101 -7.30 -4.95 -11.68
N ARG A 102 -6.07 -5.21 -11.26
CA ARG A 102 -5.66 -6.51 -10.69
C ARG A 102 -4.87 -6.31 -9.41
N VAL A 103 -5.20 -7.09 -8.39
CA VAL A 103 -4.35 -7.29 -7.22
C VAL A 103 -3.16 -8.12 -7.64
N ILE A 104 -1.95 -7.60 -7.44
CA ILE A 104 -0.70 -8.24 -7.87
C ILE A 104 0.20 -8.66 -6.71
N ALA A 105 0.04 -8.06 -5.52
CA ALA A 105 0.85 -8.39 -4.35
C ALA A 105 0.22 -7.95 -3.04
N ASP A 106 0.72 -8.52 -1.92
CA ASP A 106 0.50 -8.03 -0.55
C ASP A 106 1.31 -6.75 -0.32
N GLU A 107 0.74 -5.80 0.41
CA GLU A 107 1.52 -4.74 1.04
C GLU A 107 1.63 -4.98 2.54
N PHE A 108 0.52 -5.14 3.23
CA PHE A 108 0.46 -5.60 4.61
C PHE A 108 -0.94 -6.04 5.02
N GLN A 109 -0.99 -6.88 6.06
CA GLN A 109 -2.20 -7.40 6.68
C GLN A 109 -2.29 -6.89 8.12
N ASP A 110 -3.52 -6.57 8.55
CA ASP A 110 -3.81 -6.13 9.92
C ASP A 110 -4.41 -7.28 10.74
N GLY A 111 -4.04 -7.34 12.02
CA GLY A 111 -4.63 -8.25 12.97
C GLY A 111 -4.27 -9.72 12.78
N VAL A 112 -3.19 -10.03 12.09
CA VAL A 112 -2.60 -11.37 12.06
C VAL A 112 -2.14 -11.74 13.48
N PRO A 113 -2.47 -12.94 14.01
CA PRO A 113 -2.13 -13.31 15.38
C PRO A 113 -0.66 -13.08 15.72
N GLY A 114 -0.40 -12.38 16.82
CA GLY A 114 0.94 -12.04 17.29
C GLY A 114 1.56 -10.81 16.62
N TYR A 115 0.87 -10.13 15.72
CA TYR A 115 1.28 -8.86 15.11
C TYR A 115 0.40 -7.70 15.57
N TYR A 116 0.81 -6.47 15.22
CA TYR A 116 0.04 -5.27 15.48
C TYR A 116 -1.33 -5.30 14.78
N THR A 117 -2.31 -4.68 15.43
CA THR A 117 -3.60 -4.35 14.82
C THR A 117 -3.91 -2.87 15.02
N GLN A 118 -4.50 -2.26 14.02
CA GLN A 118 -4.89 -0.86 13.99
C GLN A 118 -5.73 -0.47 15.21
N GLU A 119 -5.39 0.65 15.84
CA GLU A 119 -6.02 1.13 17.08
C GLU A 119 -6.85 2.38 16.84
N TYR A 120 -7.95 2.49 17.57
CA TYR A 120 -8.83 3.66 17.58
C TYR A 120 -8.85 4.27 18.96
N PHE A 121 -8.46 5.54 19.03
CA PHE A 121 -8.21 6.25 20.29
C PHE A 121 -9.31 7.25 20.62
N VAL A 122 -9.63 7.33 21.92
CA VAL A 122 -10.37 8.41 22.56
C VAL A 122 -9.48 9.05 23.63
N ARG A 123 -9.78 10.28 24.07
CA ARG A 123 -9.06 10.87 25.21
C ARG A 123 -9.41 10.15 26.50
N LYS A 124 -8.45 10.02 27.40
CA LYS A 124 -8.64 9.43 28.74
C LYS A 124 -9.67 10.22 29.57
N ASP A 125 -9.71 11.55 29.40
CA ASP A 125 -10.60 12.48 30.11
C ASP A 125 -11.97 12.68 29.45
N SER A 126 -12.27 11.97 28.32
CA SER A 126 -13.50 12.19 27.55
C SER A 126 -14.77 11.62 28.16
N GLY A 127 -14.65 10.73 29.16
CA GLY A 127 -15.79 9.96 29.66
C GLY A 127 -16.26 8.82 28.73
N ILE A 128 -15.66 8.68 27.52
CA ILE A 128 -16.01 7.61 26.56
C ILE A 128 -15.30 6.32 26.99
N ASN A 129 -16.07 5.28 27.32
CA ASN A 129 -15.55 4.00 27.80
C ASN A 129 -15.97 2.81 26.93
N LYS A 130 -17.00 2.97 26.09
CA LYS A 130 -17.54 1.97 25.17
C LYS A 130 -17.97 2.64 23.86
N VAL A 131 -18.19 1.85 22.82
CA VAL A 131 -18.47 2.36 21.47
C VAL A 131 -19.79 3.14 21.44
N GLU A 132 -20.78 2.75 22.22
CA GLU A 132 -22.09 3.42 22.30
C GLU A 132 -22.00 4.86 22.82
N ASP A 133 -20.95 5.19 23.61
CA ASP A 133 -20.72 6.55 24.13
C ASP A 133 -20.33 7.55 23.02
N LEU A 134 -20.06 7.04 21.80
CA LEU A 134 -19.81 7.86 20.61
C LEU A 134 -21.07 8.46 19.99
N LYS A 135 -22.26 8.18 20.53
CA LYS A 135 -23.49 8.82 20.05
C LYS A 135 -23.43 10.34 20.26
N GLY A 136 -23.70 11.11 19.21
CA GLY A 136 -23.62 12.58 19.20
C GLY A 136 -22.21 13.12 19.16
N LYS A 137 -21.17 12.30 18.96
CA LYS A 137 -19.76 12.67 18.96
C LYS A 137 -19.22 12.90 17.55
N VAL A 138 -18.02 13.51 17.50
CA VAL A 138 -17.25 13.70 16.27
C VAL A 138 -16.22 12.60 16.17
N VAL A 139 -16.21 11.86 15.06
CA VAL A 139 -15.24 10.80 14.81
C VAL A 139 -14.34 11.15 13.63
N GLY A 140 -13.04 11.03 13.82
CA GLY A 140 -12.04 11.37 12.82
C GLY A 140 -11.80 10.24 11.82
N THR A 141 -11.52 10.59 10.57
CA THR A 141 -11.02 9.69 9.54
C THR A 141 -10.06 10.42 8.60
N ASN A 142 -9.23 9.70 7.85
CA ASN A 142 -8.32 10.35 6.90
C ASN A 142 -8.96 10.65 5.54
N ALA A 143 -9.89 9.82 5.13
CA ALA A 143 -10.67 9.98 3.91
C ALA A 143 -11.88 9.04 3.95
N GLY A 144 -13.03 9.48 3.49
CA GLY A 144 -14.22 8.64 3.37
C GLY A 144 -13.97 7.45 2.47
N GLY A 145 -14.35 6.25 2.92
CA GLY A 145 -14.12 4.99 2.19
C GLY A 145 -12.69 4.45 2.26
N SER A 146 -11.80 5.04 3.07
CA SER A 146 -10.50 4.43 3.37
C SER A 146 -10.67 3.19 4.26
N ALA A 147 -9.61 2.35 4.36
CA ALA A 147 -9.68 1.14 5.19
C ALA A 147 -10.02 1.43 6.66
N VAL A 148 -9.41 2.47 7.24
CA VAL A 148 -9.68 2.84 8.64
C VAL A 148 -11.08 3.43 8.82
N ASP A 149 -11.61 4.15 7.83
CA ASP A 149 -12.98 4.66 7.85
C ASP A 149 -13.99 3.49 7.81
N VAL A 150 -13.80 2.55 6.89
CA VAL A 150 -14.68 1.38 6.76
C VAL A 150 -14.65 0.51 8.00
N ALA A 151 -13.47 0.25 8.59
CA ALA A 151 -13.34 -0.52 9.82
C ALA A 151 -14.00 0.18 11.02
N MET A 152 -13.81 1.49 11.13
CA MET A 152 -14.48 2.32 12.16
C MET A 152 -16.00 2.24 12.03
N ARG A 153 -16.54 2.48 10.82
CA ARG A 153 -17.98 2.41 10.57
C ARG A 153 -18.55 1.00 10.82
N ALA A 154 -17.78 -0.06 10.49
CA ALA A 154 -18.18 -1.43 10.80
C ALA A 154 -18.33 -1.65 12.30
N MET A 155 -17.38 -1.13 13.12
CA MET A 155 -17.48 -1.19 14.57
C MET A 155 -18.69 -0.39 15.09
N LEU A 156 -18.83 0.87 14.66
CA LEU A 156 -19.95 1.71 15.11
C LEU A 156 -21.30 1.08 14.73
N LYS A 157 -21.45 0.54 13.53
CA LYS A 157 -22.66 -0.14 13.07
C LYS A 157 -22.99 -1.38 13.88
N LYS A 158 -21.98 -2.18 14.30
CA LYS A 158 -22.17 -3.32 15.23
C LYS A 158 -22.81 -2.89 16.55
N HIS A 159 -22.58 -1.65 16.98
CA HIS A 159 -23.12 -1.04 18.19
C HIS A 159 -24.32 -0.12 17.93
N GLY A 160 -24.97 -0.24 16.76
CA GLY A 160 -26.20 0.48 16.42
C GLY A 160 -26.02 1.94 16.05
N LEU A 161 -24.78 2.42 15.82
CA LEU A 161 -24.47 3.79 15.47
C LEU A 161 -24.24 3.94 13.96
N GLU A 162 -24.92 4.91 13.34
CA GLU A 162 -24.81 5.20 11.90
C GLU A 162 -24.30 6.63 11.65
N ALA A 163 -23.47 6.76 10.63
CA ALA A 163 -22.92 8.06 10.22
C ALA A 163 -24.03 9.04 9.85
N ASN A 164 -23.84 10.33 10.18
CA ASN A 164 -24.74 11.44 9.94
C ASN A 164 -26.09 11.38 10.69
N ARG A 165 -26.41 10.23 11.34
CA ARG A 165 -27.55 10.09 12.24
C ARG A 165 -27.10 10.15 13.70
N ASP A 166 -26.11 9.34 14.06
CA ASP A 166 -25.69 9.14 15.44
C ASP A 166 -24.31 9.74 15.74
N TYR A 167 -23.49 10.07 14.74
CA TYR A 167 -22.21 10.73 14.90
C TYR A 167 -21.84 11.53 13.64
N THR A 168 -20.92 12.49 13.80
CA THR A 168 -20.41 13.34 12.71
C THR A 168 -18.99 12.90 12.34
N LEU A 169 -18.67 12.93 11.03
CA LEU A 169 -17.33 12.63 10.51
C LEU A 169 -16.51 13.90 10.36
N LEU A 170 -15.23 13.83 10.76
CA LEU A 170 -14.20 14.82 10.52
C LEU A 170 -13.07 14.21 9.71
N GLU A 171 -12.80 14.72 8.51
CA GLU A 171 -11.64 14.28 7.72
C GLU A 171 -10.41 15.13 8.05
N ALA A 172 -9.28 14.45 8.33
CA ALA A 172 -7.99 15.09 8.56
C ALA A 172 -6.83 14.16 8.18
N PRO A 173 -5.66 14.69 7.75
CA PRO A 173 -4.51 13.86 7.42
C PRO A 173 -4.05 12.96 8.58
N LEU A 174 -3.63 11.71 8.31
CA LEU A 174 -3.18 10.77 9.33
C LEU A 174 -2.11 11.34 10.30
N PRO A 175 -1.09 12.10 9.82
CA PRO A 175 -0.10 12.69 10.72
C PRO A 175 -0.68 13.67 11.73
N THR A 176 -1.82 14.29 11.45
CA THR A 176 -2.46 15.30 12.33
C THR A 176 -3.46 14.68 13.30
N MET A 177 -3.82 13.40 13.16
CA MET A 177 -4.80 12.73 14.01
C MET A 177 -4.51 12.85 15.52
N PRO A 178 -3.25 12.66 16.00
CA PRO A 178 -2.96 12.88 17.41
C PRO A 178 -3.32 14.28 17.90
N ALA A 179 -3.02 15.33 17.10
CA ALA A 179 -3.37 16.70 17.44
C ALA A 179 -4.89 16.94 17.37
N VAL A 180 -5.58 16.36 16.37
CA VAL A 180 -7.05 16.45 16.25
C VAL A 180 -7.74 15.92 17.53
N LEU A 181 -7.23 14.82 18.11
CA LEU A 181 -7.73 14.28 19.38
C LEU A 181 -7.40 15.18 20.57
N SER A 182 -6.12 15.60 20.72
CA SER A 182 -5.68 16.48 21.80
C SER A 182 -6.40 17.82 21.80
N ASP A 183 -6.62 18.41 20.63
CA ASP A 183 -7.33 19.70 20.46
C ASP A 183 -8.86 19.56 20.61
N LYS A 184 -9.37 18.38 20.94
CA LYS A 184 -10.81 18.09 21.10
C LYS A 184 -11.65 18.35 19.84
N LYS A 185 -11.02 18.30 18.65
CA LYS A 185 -11.72 18.45 17.35
C LYS A 185 -12.45 17.18 16.93
N ALA A 186 -11.97 16.02 17.40
CA ALA A 186 -12.68 14.75 17.31
C ALA A 186 -12.60 14.02 18.65
N ASP A 187 -13.61 13.20 18.91
CA ASP A 187 -13.72 12.38 20.11
C ASP A 187 -13.10 11.01 19.94
N LEU A 188 -13.12 10.48 18.71
CA LEU A 188 -12.46 9.24 18.29
C LEU A 188 -11.58 9.51 17.08
N ILE A 189 -10.39 8.90 17.03
CA ILE A 189 -9.50 8.93 15.87
C ILE A 189 -8.92 7.54 15.56
N PRO A 190 -8.64 7.20 14.29
CA PRO A 190 -7.72 6.12 13.94
C PRO A 190 -6.29 6.60 14.12
N ALA A 191 -5.42 5.77 14.67
CA ALA A 191 -3.99 6.05 14.76
C ALA A 191 -3.19 4.94 14.09
N VAL A 192 -2.90 5.10 12.79
CA VAL A 192 -2.09 4.14 12.03
C VAL A 192 -0.61 4.28 12.39
N LEU A 193 0.18 3.21 12.14
CA LEU A 193 1.63 3.27 12.22
C LEU A 193 2.22 4.26 11.18
N PRO A 194 3.23 5.05 11.54
CA PRO A 194 3.92 5.14 12.84
C PRO A 194 3.22 6.05 13.88
N PHE A 195 2.11 6.71 13.54
CA PHE A 195 1.48 7.77 14.35
C PHE A 195 0.83 7.22 15.64
N SER A 196 0.47 5.93 15.69
CA SER A 196 -0.04 5.26 16.89
C SER A 196 0.99 5.22 18.02
N PHE A 197 2.29 5.34 17.72
CA PHE A 197 3.37 5.44 18.72
C PHE A 197 3.71 6.88 19.10
N ASN A 198 2.88 7.87 18.75
CA ASN A 198 3.09 9.24 19.20
C ASN A 198 3.02 9.30 20.75
N PRO A 199 4.08 9.79 21.45
CA PRO A 199 4.13 9.76 22.90
C PRO A 199 2.97 10.52 23.54
N LYS A 200 2.63 11.71 23.03
CA LYS A 200 1.51 12.52 23.54
C LYS A 200 0.17 11.79 23.38
N LEU A 201 -0.05 11.13 22.24
CA LEU A 201 -1.25 10.31 22.01
C LEU A 201 -1.34 9.18 23.05
N ARG A 202 -0.23 8.51 23.37
CA ARG A 202 -0.19 7.43 24.37
C ARG A 202 -0.38 7.95 25.79
N GLU A 203 0.07 9.17 26.08
CA GLU A 203 -0.12 9.84 27.38
C GLU A 203 -1.58 10.26 27.57
N GLU A 204 -2.16 10.99 26.62
CA GLU A 204 -3.50 11.61 26.73
C GLU A 204 -4.63 10.69 26.29
N GLY A 205 -4.36 9.73 25.40
CA GLY A 205 -5.34 8.82 24.80
C GLY A 205 -5.37 7.44 25.42
N LYS A 206 -6.50 6.77 25.22
CA LYS A 206 -6.68 5.33 25.44
C LYS A 206 -7.29 4.68 24.20
N VAL A 207 -6.95 3.42 23.95
CA VAL A 207 -7.57 2.62 22.90
C VAL A 207 -9.00 2.28 23.30
N LEU A 208 -9.96 2.65 22.49
CA LEU A 208 -11.37 2.29 22.69
C LEU A 208 -11.66 0.91 22.09
N PHE A 209 -11.14 0.66 20.88
CA PHE A 209 -11.21 -0.64 20.22
C PHE A 209 -10.08 -0.81 19.21
N LYS A 210 -9.86 -2.04 18.79
CA LYS A 210 -8.90 -2.41 17.75
C LYS A 210 -9.63 -2.88 16.48
N GLN A 211 -8.97 -2.76 15.33
CA GLN A 211 -9.56 -3.15 14.04
C GLN A 211 -9.96 -4.64 14.00
N THR A 212 -9.20 -5.51 14.64
CA THR A 212 -9.53 -6.94 14.74
C THR A 212 -10.89 -7.21 15.40
N GLU A 213 -11.33 -6.34 16.31
CA GLU A 213 -12.64 -6.43 16.94
C GLU A 213 -13.77 -6.08 15.95
N ALA A 214 -13.46 -5.20 14.98
CA ALA A 214 -14.40 -4.83 13.92
C ALA A 214 -14.47 -5.88 12.80
N LEU A 215 -13.32 -6.30 12.27
CA LEU A 215 -13.20 -7.03 11.00
C LEU A 215 -12.48 -8.38 11.08
N GLY A 216 -11.85 -8.71 12.24
CA GLY A 216 -10.91 -9.84 12.31
C GLY A 216 -9.63 -9.56 11.49
N VAL A 217 -8.96 -10.61 11.06
CA VAL A 217 -7.78 -10.49 10.17
C VAL A 217 -8.19 -9.80 8.87
N THR A 218 -7.48 -8.75 8.52
CA THR A 218 -7.79 -7.87 7.39
C THR A 218 -6.63 -7.85 6.40
N GLN A 219 -6.90 -8.11 5.10
CA GLN A 219 -5.97 -7.73 4.05
C GLN A 219 -6.05 -6.22 3.86
N MET A 220 -5.23 -5.48 4.61
CA MET A 220 -5.41 -4.04 4.78
C MET A 220 -5.14 -3.28 3.50
N ILE A 221 -3.98 -3.51 2.92
CA ILE A 221 -3.51 -2.88 1.68
C ILE A 221 -2.97 -3.95 0.74
N VAL A 222 -3.25 -3.80 -0.54
CA VAL A 222 -2.71 -4.62 -1.63
C VAL A 222 -2.09 -3.74 -2.70
N TRP A 223 -1.09 -4.26 -3.41
CA TRP A 223 -0.64 -3.63 -4.65
C TRP A 223 -1.55 -4.00 -5.78
N THR A 224 -1.90 -3.00 -6.57
CA THR A 224 -2.73 -3.18 -7.75
C THR A 224 -2.09 -2.52 -8.97
N ALA A 225 -2.35 -3.08 -10.14
CA ALA A 225 -1.99 -2.51 -11.44
C ALA A 225 -3.11 -2.79 -12.44
N ARG A 226 -3.18 -2.01 -13.53
CA ARG A 226 -4.13 -2.30 -14.60
C ARG A 226 -3.64 -3.47 -15.44
N LYS A 227 -4.52 -4.41 -15.78
CA LYS A 227 -4.17 -5.58 -16.61
C LYS A 227 -3.60 -5.16 -17.96
N SER A 228 -4.14 -4.11 -18.57
CA SER A 228 -3.63 -3.53 -19.81
C SER A 228 -2.17 -3.08 -19.70
N PHE A 229 -1.77 -2.50 -18.56
CA PHE A 229 -0.37 -2.14 -18.30
C PHE A 229 0.50 -3.37 -18.07
N ILE A 230 0.02 -4.34 -17.28
CA ILE A 230 0.71 -5.62 -17.02
C ILE A 230 1.00 -6.35 -18.34
N ASP A 231 -0.02 -6.53 -19.20
CA ASP A 231 0.10 -7.28 -20.45
C ASP A 231 1.12 -6.63 -21.40
N LYS A 232 1.09 -5.28 -21.47
CA LYS A 232 2.04 -4.53 -22.32
C LYS A 232 3.48 -4.58 -21.82
N ASN A 233 3.68 -4.65 -20.50
CA ASN A 233 4.99 -4.47 -19.86
C ASN A 233 5.39 -5.67 -18.99
N ARG A 234 4.89 -6.88 -19.30
CA ARG A 234 4.99 -8.04 -18.43
C ARG A 234 6.42 -8.33 -17.96
N ALA A 235 7.41 -8.31 -18.88
CA ALA A 235 8.80 -8.57 -18.53
C ALA A 235 9.34 -7.60 -17.48
N ALA A 236 9.12 -6.29 -17.69
CA ALA A 236 9.53 -5.25 -16.73
C ALA A 236 8.78 -5.37 -15.39
N MET A 237 7.49 -5.77 -15.41
CA MET A 237 6.71 -5.99 -14.18
C MET A 237 7.20 -7.21 -13.40
N VAL A 238 7.65 -8.28 -14.06
CA VAL A 238 8.27 -9.43 -13.38
C VAL A 238 9.62 -9.04 -12.77
N ASP A 239 10.44 -8.27 -13.49
CA ASP A 239 11.70 -7.71 -12.99
C ASP A 239 11.49 -6.79 -11.79
N PHE A 240 10.49 -5.92 -11.85
CA PHE A 240 10.06 -5.09 -10.71
C PHE A 240 9.66 -5.96 -9.51
N MET A 241 8.84 -7.00 -9.71
CA MET A 241 8.43 -7.88 -8.62
C MET A 241 9.60 -8.70 -8.04
N GLU A 242 10.58 -9.09 -8.86
CA GLU A 242 11.79 -9.76 -8.39
C GLU A 242 12.61 -8.86 -7.45
N ASP A 243 12.80 -7.60 -7.84
CA ASP A 243 13.50 -6.61 -7.01
C ASP A 243 12.71 -6.33 -5.73
N MET A 244 11.39 -6.16 -5.81
CA MET A 244 10.55 -5.95 -4.62
C MET A 244 10.58 -7.13 -3.65
N LEU A 245 10.56 -8.38 -4.13
CA LEU A 245 10.72 -9.58 -3.30
C LEU A 245 12.07 -9.59 -2.59
N ARG A 246 13.17 -9.27 -3.30
CA ARG A 246 14.52 -9.23 -2.75
C ARG A 246 14.64 -8.17 -1.65
N ILE A 247 14.10 -6.99 -1.91
CA ILE A 247 14.09 -5.87 -0.96
C ILE A 247 13.21 -6.20 0.25
N THR A 248 11.99 -6.70 0.04
CA THR A 248 11.06 -7.08 1.12
C THR A 248 11.69 -8.11 2.06
N ARG A 249 12.29 -9.17 1.49
CA ARG A 249 12.97 -10.20 2.29
C ARG A 249 14.15 -9.63 3.09
N TRP A 250 14.87 -8.65 2.53
CA TRP A 250 15.94 -7.97 3.24
C TRP A 250 15.41 -7.13 4.41
N TYR A 251 14.36 -6.31 4.19
CA TYR A 251 13.76 -5.48 5.24
C TYR A 251 13.12 -6.29 6.36
N THR A 252 12.57 -7.46 6.04
CA THR A 252 11.91 -8.34 7.03
C THR A 252 12.85 -9.34 7.70
N ASP A 253 14.11 -9.41 7.30
CA ASP A 253 15.13 -10.22 7.98
C ASP A 253 15.57 -9.53 9.29
N PRO A 254 15.36 -10.15 10.47
CA PRO A 254 15.75 -9.55 11.76
C PRO A 254 17.22 -9.13 11.86
N LYS A 255 18.11 -9.71 11.05
CA LYS A 255 19.53 -9.34 11.02
C LYS A 255 19.78 -7.92 10.54
N ASN A 256 18.87 -7.36 9.76
CA ASN A 256 19.00 -6.05 9.15
C ASN A 256 18.27 -4.95 9.95
N HIS A 257 17.65 -5.30 11.09
CA HIS A 257 16.74 -4.43 11.83
C HIS A 257 17.37 -3.08 12.24
N ASP A 258 18.63 -3.08 12.68
CA ASP A 258 19.32 -1.84 13.06
C ASP A 258 19.52 -0.91 11.85
N GLU A 259 19.89 -1.45 10.69
CA GLU A 259 20.00 -0.67 9.45
C GLU A 259 18.64 -0.17 9.00
N VAL A 260 17.59 -0.96 9.13
CA VAL A 260 16.20 -0.57 8.84
C VAL A 260 15.76 0.62 9.70
N ALA A 261 16.09 0.61 11.00
CA ALA A 261 15.79 1.73 11.90
C ALA A 261 16.55 3.01 11.48
N GLN A 262 17.80 2.91 11.04
CA GLN A 262 18.57 4.04 10.50
C GLN A 262 17.96 4.59 9.20
N ILE A 263 17.54 3.72 8.30
CA ILE A 263 16.85 4.12 7.07
C ILE A 263 15.54 4.86 7.39
N ALA A 264 14.75 4.33 8.31
CA ALA A 264 13.51 4.96 8.75
C ALA A 264 13.76 6.33 9.41
N SER A 265 14.81 6.46 10.21
CA SER A 265 15.27 7.72 10.79
C SER A 265 15.63 8.76 9.72
N LYS A 266 16.39 8.34 8.70
CA LYS A 266 16.76 9.20 7.56
C LYS A 266 15.54 9.75 6.81
N ILE A 267 14.54 8.90 6.55
CA ILE A 267 13.31 9.28 5.83
C ILE A 267 12.44 10.24 6.64
N THR A 268 12.26 9.92 7.92
CA THR A 268 11.27 10.61 8.77
C THR A 268 11.84 11.77 9.56
N LYS A 269 13.18 11.90 9.62
CA LYS A 269 13.91 12.86 10.46
C LYS A 269 13.65 12.67 11.97
N ALA A 270 13.24 11.46 12.39
CA ALA A 270 13.04 11.09 13.78
C ALA A 270 14.17 10.16 14.25
N PRO A 271 14.50 10.15 15.56
CA PRO A 271 15.56 9.28 16.09
C PRO A 271 15.32 7.78 15.77
N PRO A 272 16.37 6.99 15.47
CA PRO A 272 16.23 5.60 15.05
C PRO A 272 15.59 4.71 16.13
N GLU A 273 15.74 5.04 17.41
CA GLU A 273 15.12 4.31 18.52
C GLU A 273 13.60 4.30 18.46
N ARG A 274 12.99 5.24 17.73
CA ARG A 274 11.54 5.28 17.51
C ARG A 274 11.03 4.23 16.54
N PHE A 275 11.92 3.50 15.85
CA PHE A 275 11.59 2.52 14.81
C PHE A 275 11.87 1.07 15.20
N GLY A 276 12.14 0.81 16.50
CA GLY A 276 12.34 -0.55 17.02
C GLY A 276 11.17 -1.52 16.81
N TRP A 277 9.98 -0.99 16.46
CA TRP A 277 8.79 -1.77 16.12
C TRP A 277 8.75 -2.20 14.65
N LEU A 278 9.44 -1.47 13.74
CA LEU A 278 9.28 -1.62 12.28
C LEU A 278 9.73 -3.01 11.83
N PHE A 279 8.90 -3.69 11.03
CA PHE A 279 9.07 -5.08 10.56
C PHE A 279 9.25 -6.13 11.66
N THR A 280 8.82 -5.84 12.88
CA THR A 280 8.78 -6.81 14.00
C THR A 280 7.34 -7.26 14.28
N LYS A 281 7.14 -8.02 15.36
CA LYS A 281 5.79 -8.37 15.86
C LYS A 281 4.97 -7.15 16.34
N GLN A 282 5.61 -6.01 16.55
CA GLN A 282 4.94 -4.75 16.89
C GLN A 282 4.48 -3.97 15.65
N ASP A 283 4.78 -4.47 14.46
CA ASP A 283 4.30 -3.94 13.18
C ASP A 283 3.13 -4.79 12.64
N THR A 284 2.47 -4.29 11.60
CA THR A 284 1.54 -5.08 10.79
C THR A 284 2.27 -6.23 10.10
N TYR A 285 1.57 -7.33 9.86
CA TYR A 285 2.16 -8.46 9.16
C TYR A 285 2.37 -8.11 7.68
N ARG A 286 3.53 -8.46 7.16
CA ARG A 286 3.88 -8.43 5.73
C ARG A 286 4.33 -9.81 5.31
N ASP A 287 3.75 -10.32 4.24
CA ASP A 287 4.18 -11.60 3.68
C ASP A 287 5.55 -11.43 3.00
N PRO A 288 6.59 -12.18 3.39
CA PRO A 288 7.94 -12.03 2.82
C PRO A 288 8.02 -12.44 1.35
N ASN A 289 6.99 -13.10 0.84
CA ASN A 289 6.82 -13.47 -0.56
C ASN A 289 5.78 -12.60 -1.28
N LEU A 290 5.29 -11.52 -0.61
CA LEU A 290 4.29 -10.58 -1.14
C LEU A 290 2.97 -11.27 -1.54
N ILE A 291 2.59 -12.38 -0.90
CA ILE A 291 1.36 -13.12 -1.19
C ILE A 291 0.20 -12.57 -0.37
N PRO A 292 -0.83 -11.99 -1.00
CA PRO A 292 -1.97 -11.43 -0.29
C PRO A 292 -2.89 -12.54 0.25
N ASN A 293 -3.54 -12.25 1.38
CA ASN A 293 -4.61 -13.09 1.93
C ASN A 293 -5.94 -12.79 1.18
N LEU A 294 -6.14 -13.46 0.06
CA LEU A 294 -7.33 -13.24 -0.80
C LEU A 294 -8.65 -13.58 -0.11
N GLU A 295 -8.64 -14.48 0.89
CA GLU A 295 -9.85 -14.80 1.65
C GLU A 295 -10.23 -13.65 2.60
N ALA A 296 -9.25 -13.11 3.34
CA ALA A 296 -9.48 -11.92 4.15
C ALA A 296 -9.91 -10.73 3.26
N LEU A 297 -9.23 -10.51 2.12
CA LEU A 297 -9.59 -9.47 1.17
C LEU A 297 -11.05 -9.58 0.71
N ARG A 298 -11.52 -10.79 0.37
CA ARG A 298 -12.92 -11.02 0.00
C ARG A 298 -13.88 -10.61 1.13
N ARG A 299 -13.64 -11.08 2.38
CA ARG A 299 -14.47 -10.70 3.52
C ARG A 299 -14.49 -9.19 3.75
N ASN A 300 -13.36 -8.52 3.63
CA ASN A 300 -13.27 -7.08 3.84
C ASN A 300 -13.98 -6.28 2.73
N VAL A 301 -13.94 -6.75 1.47
CA VAL A 301 -14.71 -6.20 0.37
C VAL A 301 -16.22 -6.42 0.57
N ASP A 302 -16.64 -7.59 1.06
CA ASP A 302 -18.03 -7.84 1.43
C ASP A 302 -18.51 -6.88 2.54
N THR A 303 -17.70 -6.61 3.56
CA THR A 303 -18.01 -5.58 4.59
C THR A 303 -18.15 -4.18 3.98
N THR A 304 -17.33 -3.82 3.01
CA THR A 304 -17.44 -2.53 2.29
C THR A 304 -18.79 -2.40 1.60
N ARG A 305 -19.28 -3.50 0.99
CA ARG A 305 -20.63 -3.57 0.40
C ARG A 305 -21.73 -3.46 1.48
N ASP A 306 -21.59 -4.19 2.57
CA ASP A 306 -22.61 -4.23 3.64
C ASP A 306 -22.75 -2.88 4.36
N LEU A 307 -21.74 -2.02 4.27
CA LEU A 307 -21.76 -0.62 4.69
C LEU A 307 -22.29 0.34 3.61
N GLY A 308 -22.62 -0.16 2.42
CA GLY A 308 -23.23 0.63 1.34
C GLY A 308 -22.27 1.43 0.45
N PHE A 309 -20.95 1.25 0.58
CA PHE A 309 -19.96 1.90 -0.29
C PHE A 309 -20.00 1.39 -1.73
N VAL A 310 -20.32 0.11 -1.90
CA VAL A 310 -20.56 -0.55 -3.18
C VAL A 310 -21.83 -1.41 -3.07
N LYS A 311 -22.45 -1.78 -4.19
CA LYS A 311 -23.71 -2.54 -4.22
C LYS A 311 -23.51 -3.99 -4.65
N LYS A 312 -22.59 -4.22 -5.60
CA LYS A 312 -22.38 -5.53 -6.20
C LYS A 312 -21.48 -6.40 -5.36
N LYS A 313 -21.69 -7.69 -5.43
CA LYS A 313 -20.72 -8.68 -4.93
C LYS A 313 -19.55 -8.74 -5.91
N ILE A 314 -18.33 -8.54 -5.40
CA ILE A 314 -17.10 -8.54 -6.20
C ILE A 314 -16.39 -9.90 -6.03
N ASP A 315 -16.14 -10.57 -7.14
CA ASP A 315 -15.32 -11.79 -7.15
C ASP A 315 -13.82 -11.42 -7.14
N ILE A 316 -13.20 -11.44 -5.99
CA ILE A 316 -11.79 -11.08 -5.80
C ILE A 316 -10.85 -11.95 -6.64
N LYS A 317 -11.21 -13.22 -6.94
CA LYS A 317 -10.37 -14.08 -7.79
C LYS A 317 -10.26 -13.53 -9.20
N LYS A 318 -11.37 -13.01 -9.77
CA LYS A 318 -11.37 -12.35 -11.08
C LYS A 318 -10.45 -11.13 -11.14
N TYR A 319 -10.34 -10.42 -10.02
CA TYR A 319 -9.55 -9.18 -9.90
C TYR A 319 -8.17 -9.41 -9.28
N SER A 320 -7.65 -10.64 -9.32
CA SER A 320 -6.31 -10.99 -8.81
C SER A 320 -5.47 -11.64 -9.90
N ASP A 321 -4.21 -11.19 -10.02
CA ASP A 321 -3.20 -11.81 -10.88
C ASP A 321 -1.88 -11.92 -10.09
N LEU A 322 -1.67 -13.06 -9.48
CA LEU A 322 -0.46 -13.34 -8.71
C LEU A 322 0.65 -13.97 -9.55
N SER A 323 0.46 -14.08 -10.86
CA SER A 323 1.44 -14.73 -11.76
C SER A 323 2.77 -13.98 -11.80
N LEU A 324 2.75 -12.63 -11.63
CA LEU A 324 3.96 -11.81 -11.61
C LEU A 324 4.84 -12.15 -10.40
N VAL A 325 4.28 -12.13 -9.20
CA VAL A 325 5.01 -12.44 -7.97
C VAL A 325 5.46 -13.90 -7.93
N GLN A 326 4.65 -14.82 -8.43
CA GLN A 326 4.99 -16.25 -8.52
C GLN A 326 6.13 -16.51 -9.51
N GLU A 327 6.14 -15.83 -10.66
CA GLU A 327 7.22 -15.92 -11.65
C GLU A 327 8.52 -15.31 -11.08
N ALA A 328 8.44 -14.13 -10.48
CA ALA A 328 9.57 -13.48 -9.82
C ALA A 328 10.16 -14.35 -8.70
N ALA A 329 9.33 -14.97 -7.87
CA ALA A 329 9.78 -15.86 -6.80
C ALA A 329 10.54 -17.08 -7.31
N LYS A 330 10.21 -17.61 -8.50
CA LYS A 330 10.94 -18.73 -9.13
C LYS A 330 12.35 -18.33 -9.57
N ARG A 331 12.56 -17.04 -9.91
CA ARG A 331 13.88 -16.53 -10.33
C ARG A 331 14.81 -16.29 -9.13
N LEU A 332 14.27 -16.24 -7.92
CA LEU A 332 15.00 -16.02 -6.66
C LEU A 332 15.29 -17.29 -5.86
N LYS A 333 15.06 -18.48 -6.47
CA LYS A 333 15.37 -19.77 -5.87
C LYS A 333 16.84 -20.16 -6.03
#